data_ff15db08a25b563b03e6cbd69b998a7b
#
_entry.id   ff15db08a25b563b03e6cbd69b998a7b
#
_cell.length_a   1.000
_cell.length_b   1.000
_cell.length_c   1.000
_cell.angle_alpha   90.00
_cell.angle_beta   90.00
_cell.angle_gamma   90.00
#
_symmetry.space_group_name_H-M   'P 1'
#
loop_
_entity.id
_entity.type
_entity.pdbx_description
1 polymer ?
#
loop_
_entity_poly.entity_id
_entity_poly.type
_entity_poly.pdbx_seq_one_letter_code
_entity_poly.pdbx_strand_id
1 'polypeptide(L)'
;MKKMRRHGWSMMMVVWAACVCGSCKNEVDDVFDRDATSRIEAAITECEDMLQSSEYGWRFDYTPTNSAMVNFVMRFKDGRVTMENAEGETSESTYKIANAEGPVLSFDTYSILHDLADPSEYPLGTGKGGEFEFIVCRVTEDTIYVRGRKSGNDFKLSRAAEGEIQHVRLETALDIDGGKDITFFHT
;
A
#
# COMPACT_ATOMS: atom_id res chain seq x y z
N MET A 1 -57.91 -48.59 -56.31
CA MET A 1 -57.34 -47.46 -57.08
C MET A 1 -57.63 -46.18 -56.33
N LYS A 2 -56.67 -45.58 -55.61
CA LYS A 2 -56.53 -44.14 -55.42
C LYS A 2 -55.25 -43.84 -54.59
N LYS A 3 -54.25 -43.34 -55.24
CA LYS A 3 -53.00 -42.89 -54.70
C LYS A 3 -53.26 -41.60 -53.91
N MET A 4 -53.01 -41.60 -52.60
CA MET A 4 -53.05 -40.37 -51.76
C MET A 4 -51.66 -39.83 -51.55
N ARG A 5 -51.49 -38.59 -51.91
CA ARG A 5 -50.26 -37.79 -51.95
C ARG A 5 -49.75 -37.45 -50.48
N ARG A 6 -48.59 -37.96 -50.14
CA ARG A 6 -47.84 -37.60 -48.89
C ARG A 6 -46.84 -36.52 -49.22
N HIS A 7 -47.23 -35.27 -49.29
CA HIS A 7 -46.30 -34.13 -49.53
C HIS A 7 -46.75 -32.88 -48.77
N GLY A 8 -47.09 -33.00 -47.54
CA GLY A 8 -47.52 -31.84 -46.76
C GLY A 8 -46.82 -31.63 -45.38
N TRP A 9 -45.91 -32.50 -44.96
CA TRP A 9 -45.43 -32.46 -43.60
C TRP A 9 -43.91 -32.20 -43.46
N SER A 10 -43.23 -31.97 -44.54
CA SER A 10 -41.77 -31.75 -44.51
C SER A 10 -41.35 -30.28 -44.51
N MET A 11 -42.29 -29.33 -44.61
CA MET A 11 -42.00 -27.91 -44.75
C MET A 11 -42.22 -27.09 -43.47
N MET A 12 -42.69 -27.74 -42.39
CA MET A 12 -43.01 -27.07 -41.14
C MET A 12 -41.95 -27.25 -40.04
N MET A 13 -40.87 -27.98 -40.32
CA MET A 13 -39.73 -28.20 -39.36
C MET A 13 -38.50 -27.36 -39.60
N VAL A 14 -38.46 -26.52 -40.63
CA VAL A 14 -37.29 -25.69 -40.98
C VAL A 14 -37.38 -24.25 -40.42
N VAL A 15 -38.53 -23.82 -39.92
CA VAL A 15 -38.73 -22.44 -39.42
C VAL A 15 -38.47 -22.29 -37.94
N TRP A 16 -38.23 -23.39 -37.17
CA TRP A 16 -38.06 -23.32 -35.69
C TRP A 16 -36.61 -23.37 -35.19
N ALA A 17 -35.62 -23.35 -36.10
CA ALA A 17 -34.21 -23.42 -35.72
C ALA A 17 -33.44 -22.07 -35.82
N ALA A 18 -34.13 -20.95 -36.05
CA ALA A 18 -33.51 -19.66 -36.31
C ALA A 18 -33.64 -18.60 -35.20
N CYS A 19 -34.11 -18.94 -34.00
CA CYS A 19 -34.38 -17.96 -32.95
C CYS A 19 -33.70 -18.25 -31.59
N VAL A 20 -32.47 -18.74 -31.57
CA VAL A 20 -31.69 -18.80 -30.28
C VAL A 20 -30.24 -18.39 -30.50
N CYS A 21 -30.02 -17.23 -31.13
CA CYS A 21 -28.75 -16.50 -30.99
C CYS A 21 -29.06 -15.06 -30.56
N GLY A 22 -29.85 -14.92 -29.52
CA GLY A 22 -29.86 -13.70 -28.72
C GLY A 22 -28.53 -13.66 -27.97
N SER A 23 -27.52 -13.10 -28.61
CA SER A 23 -26.31 -12.66 -27.91
C SER A 23 -26.75 -11.74 -26.78
N CYS A 24 -26.68 -12.21 -25.53
CA CYS A 24 -26.67 -11.33 -24.39
C CYS A 24 -25.42 -10.45 -24.50
N LYS A 25 -25.57 -9.28 -25.10
CA LYS A 25 -24.66 -8.18 -24.79
C LYS A 25 -24.89 -7.85 -23.32
N ASN A 26 -24.06 -8.38 -22.46
CA ASN A 26 -23.83 -7.77 -21.16
C ASN A 26 -23.18 -6.41 -21.45
N GLU A 27 -24.00 -5.41 -21.71
CA GLU A 27 -23.61 -4.03 -21.48
C GLU A 27 -23.54 -3.92 -19.96
N VAL A 28 -22.34 -4.23 -19.39
CA VAL A 28 -21.98 -3.77 -18.08
C VAL A 28 -21.86 -2.27 -18.25
N ASP A 29 -22.87 -1.52 -17.80
CA ASP A 29 -22.75 -0.09 -17.63
C ASP A 29 -21.46 0.14 -16.85
N ASP A 30 -20.47 0.80 -17.45
CA ASP A 30 -19.25 1.22 -16.77
C ASP A 30 -19.66 2.16 -15.63
N VAL A 31 -19.78 1.62 -14.43
CA VAL A 31 -20.12 2.37 -13.21
C VAL A 31 -19.02 3.42 -12.91
N PHE A 32 -17.89 3.35 -13.61
CA PHE A 32 -16.75 4.23 -13.45
C PHE A 32 -16.36 4.90 -14.76
N ASP A 33 -16.12 6.20 -14.74
CA ASP A 33 -15.69 7.02 -15.89
C ASP A 33 -14.32 6.61 -16.47
N ARG A 34 -13.55 5.80 -15.74
CA ARG A 34 -12.24 5.28 -16.14
C ARG A 34 -12.14 3.80 -15.84
N ASP A 35 -11.35 3.07 -16.65
CA ASP A 35 -11.05 1.68 -16.39
C ASP A 35 -10.24 1.47 -15.10
N ALA A 36 -10.20 0.24 -14.60
CA ALA A 36 -9.51 -0.08 -13.34
C ALA A 36 -8.00 0.20 -13.42
N THR A 37 -7.37 -0.04 -14.57
CA THR A 37 -5.94 0.18 -14.79
C THR A 37 -5.58 1.65 -14.70
N SER A 38 -6.30 2.51 -15.41
CA SER A 38 -6.09 3.97 -15.36
C SER A 38 -6.27 4.56 -13.97
N ARG A 39 -7.18 4.00 -13.17
CA ARG A 39 -7.37 4.44 -11.78
C ARG A 39 -6.21 4.07 -10.88
N ILE A 40 -5.67 2.85 -11.05
CA ILE A 40 -4.50 2.40 -10.28
C ILE A 40 -3.26 3.20 -10.68
N GLU A 41 -3.03 3.44 -11.98
CA GLU A 41 -1.92 4.26 -12.46
C GLU A 41 -2.00 5.70 -11.92
N ALA A 42 -3.18 6.29 -11.91
CA ALA A 42 -3.40 7.62 -11.31
C ALA A 42 -3.09 7.62 -9.81
N ALA A 43 -3.51 6.59 -9.06
CA ALA A 43 -3.24 6.48 -7.63
C ALA A 43 -1.74 6.24 -7.34
N ILE A 44 -1.02 5.53 -8.20
CA ILE A 44 0.44 5.36 -8.11
C ILE A 44 1.11 6.72 -8.28
N THR A 45 0.78 7.45 -9.34
CA THR A 45 1.35 8.78 -9.62
C THR A 45 1.06 9.77 -8.49
N GLU A 46 -0.19 9.82 -8.01
CA GLU A 46 -0.58 10.67 -6.88
C GLU A 46 0.24 10.36 -5.62
N CYS A 47 0.47 9.09 -5.33
CA CYS A 47 1.27 8.68 -4.18
C CYS A 47 2.76 9.02 -4.36
N GLU A 48 3.33 8.82 -5.55
CA GLU A 48 4.73 9.20 -5.85
C GLU A 48 4.95 10.71 -5.71
N ASP A 49 4.06 11.52 -6.28
CA ASP A 49 4.11 12.97 -6.18
C ASP A 49 3.98 13.42 -4.71
N MET A 50 3.07 12.80 -3.97
CA MET A 50 2.86 13.11 -2.56
C MET A 50 4.09 12.76 -1.72
N LEU A 51 4.69 11.58 -1.89
CA LEU A 51 5.89 11.17 -1.15
C LEU A 51 7.04 12.16 -1.32
N GLN A 52 7.23 12.68 -2.53
CA GLN A 52 8.29 13.63 -2.86
C GLN A 52 7.96 15.10 -2.49
N SER A 53 6.70 15.41 -2.17
CA SER A 53 6.24 16.78 -1.92
C SER A 53 6.62 17.33 -0.54
N SER A 54 7.08 16.48 0.40
CA SER A 54 7.39 16.92 1.76
C SER A 54 8.83 17.40 1.88
N GLU A 55 9.02 18.69 2.24
CA GLU A 55 10.34 19.29 2.45
C GLU A 55 11.11 18.62 3.60
N TYR A 56 10.43 18.34 4.70
CA TYR A 56 11.04 17.74 5.90
C TYR A 56 10.87 16.21 5.97
N GLY A 57 10.16 15.62 4.98
CA GLY A 57 9.91 14.20 4.88
C GLY A 57 8.62 13.77 5.57
N TRP A 58 8.57 12.52 5.97
CA TRP A 58 7.39 11.86 6.52
C TRP A 58 7.77 11.15 7.83
N ARG A 59 7.01 11.40 8.88
CA ARG A 59 7.08 10.62 10.11
C ARG A 59 6.35 9.29 9.90
N PHE A 60 7.01 8.20 10.24
CA PHE A 60 6.48 6.84 10.17
C PHE A 60 6.67 6.13 11.50
N ASP A 61 5.60 6.04 12.27
CA ASP A 61 5.58 5.31 13.54
C ASP A 61 5.21 3.85 13.22
N TYR A 62 6.20 2.99 13.22
CA TYR A 62 6.10 1.61 12.76
C TYR A 62 6.26 0.62 13.90
N THR A 63 5.28 -0.28 14.05
CA THR A 63 5.33 -1.35 15.05
C THR A 63 5.43 -2.70 14.35
N PRO A 64 6.63 -3.31 14.32
CA PRO A 64 6.77 -4.70 13.88
C PRO A 64 5.92 -5.64 14.73
N THR A 65 5.53 -6.80 14.18
CA THR A 65 4.60 -7.71 14.87
C THR A 65 5.14 -8.25 16.20
N ASN A 66 6.47 -8.40 16.32
CA ASN A 66 7.15 -9.02 17.46
C ASN A 66 8.13 -8.08 18.17
N SER A 67 8.06 -6.77 17.95
CA SER A 67 9.00 -5.81 18.51
C SER A 67 8.29 -4.55 18.96
N ALA A 68 9.01 -3.71 19.70
CA ALA A 68 8.56 -2.37 20.06
C ALA A 68 8.41 -1.48 18.84
N MET A 69 7.67 -0.40 18.99
CA MET A 69 7.52 0.63 17.98
C MET A 69 8.86 1.29 17.66
N VAL A 70 9.12 1.52 16.39
CA VAL A 70 10.26 2.27 15.88
C VAL A 70 9.74 3.49 15.16
N ASN A 71 10.27 4.65 15.50
CA ASN A 71 9.89 5.91 14.90
C ASN A 71 10.92 6.31 13.85
N PHE A 72 10.45 6.63 12.66
CA PHE A 72 11.28 7.07 11.54
C PHE A 72 10.89 8.46 11.05
N VAL A 73 11.86 9.18 10.51
CA VAL A 73 11.63 10.25 9.54
C VAL A 73 12.20 9.78 8.21
N MET A 74 11.34 9.71 7.20
CA MET A 74 11.67 9.22 5.86
C MET A 74 11.61 10.37 4.85
N ARG A 75 12.66 10.57 4.05
CA ARG A 75 12.73 11.58 2.99
C ARG A 75 12.84 10.90 1.64
N PHE A 76 11.86 11.12 0.79
CA PHE A 76 11.74 10.52 -0.53
C PHE A 76 12.20 11.50 -1.61
N LYS A 77 13.10 11.06 -2.49
CA LYS A 77 13.59 11.85 -3.60
C LYS A 77 14.12 10.95 -4.72
N ASP A 78 13.67 11.19 -5.94
CA ASP A 78 14.23 10.55 -7.16
C ASP A 78 14.35 9.02 -7.06
N GLY A 79 13.31 8.34 -6.57
CA GLY A 79 13.28 6.88 -6.40
C GLY A 79 14.12 6.36 -5.22
N ARG A 80 14.65 7.25 -4.40
CA ARG A 80 15.40 6.93 -3.18
C ARG A 80 14.69 7.43 -1.94
N VAL A 81 14.90 6.74 -0.84
CA VAL A 81 14.44 7.17 0.48
C VAL A 81 15.59 7.11 1.47
N THR A 82 15.76 8.17 2.22
CA THR A 82 16.63 8.19 3.40
C THR A 82 15.75 8.04 4.63
N MET A 83 16.07 7.10 5.50
CA MET A 83 15.39 6.81 6.76
C MET A 83 16.29 7.16 7.91
N GLU A 84 15.76 7.83 8.92
CA GLU A 84 16.45 8.13 10.18
C GLU A 84 15.54 7.74 11.33
N ASN A 85 16.03 6.91 12.26
CA ASN A 85 15.26 6.51 13.43
C ASN A 85 15.58 7.37 14.67
N ALA A 86 14.83 7.15 15.75
CA ALA A 86 15.00 7.88 17.00
C ALA A 86 16.39 7.69 17.63
N GLU A 87 17.02 6.55 17.41
CA GLU A 87 18.35 6.21 17.90
C GLU A 87 19.47 6.92 17.13
N GLY A 88 19.14 7.60 16.04
CA GLY A 88 20.08 8.30 15.18
C GLY A 88 20.74 7.39 14.12
N GLU A 89 20.23 6.18 13.97
CA GLU A 89 20.64 5.32 12.89
C GLU A 89 20.02 5.80 11.58
N THR A 90 20.83 5.83 10.53
CA THR A 90 20.41 6.25 9.19
C THR A 90 20.64 5.17 8.17
N SER A 91 19.72 5.00 7.25
CA SER A 91 19.87 4.11 6.10
C SER A 91 19.25 4.71 4.86
N GLU A 92 19.67 4.22 3.70
CA GLU A 92 19.14 4.61 2.40
C GLU A 92 18.64 3.37 1.67
N SER A 93 17.50 3.48 1.00
CA SER A 93 16.94 2.45 0.15
C SER A 93 16.45 3.06 -1.17
N THR A 94 16.34 2.24 -2.20
CA THR A 94 15.47 2.54 -3.34
C THR A 94 14.04 2.16 -2.98
N TYR A 95 13.09 2.92 -3.51
CA TYR A 95 11.68 2.59 -3.37
C TYR A 95 10.99 2.61 -4.73
N LYS A 96 9.87 1.94 -4.81
CA LYS A 96 8.94 2.01 -5.94
C LYS A 96 7.51 1.84 -5.46
N ILE A 97 6.57 2.34 -6.25
CA ILE A 97 5.15 2.03 -6.09
C ILE A 97 4.74 1.13 -7.26
N ALA A 98 4.48 -0.13 -6.96
CA ALA A 98 4.13 -1.13 -7.95
C ALA A 98 2.62 -1.40 -7.93
N ASN A 99 2.06 -1.78 -9.09
CA ASN A 99 0.71 -2.32 -9.17
C ASN A 99 0.74 -3.82 -8.83
N ALA A 100 0.36 -4.16 -7.60
CA ALA A 100 0.22 -5.55 -7.15
C ALA A 100 -1.08 -5.69 -6.34
N GLU A 101 -2.20 -5.85 -7.03
CA GLU A 101 -3.57 -5.81 -6.46
C GLU A 101 -3.96 -4.43 -5.92
N GLY A 102 -3.34 -3.37 -6.44
CA GLY A 102 -3.41 -1.99 -6.04
C GLY A 102 -2.02 -1.38 -5.87
N PRO A 103 -1.90 -0.10 -5.50
CA PRO A 103 -0.62 0.55 -5.27
C PRO A 103 0.09 -0.06 -4.06
N VAL A 104 1.32 -0.56 -4.23
CA VAL A 104 2.16 -1.10 -3.16
C VAL A 104 3.49 -0.34 -3.12
N LEU A 105 3.74 0.36 -2.02
CA LEU A 105 5.03 0.97 -1.72
C LEU A 105 5.99 -0.13 -1.25
N SER A 106 7.07 -0.33 -1.99
CA SER A 106 8.10 -1.34 -1.72
C SER A 106 9.46 -0.66 -1.56
N PHE A 107 10.23 -1.12 -0.58
CA PHE A 107 11.61 -0.72 -0.34
C PHE A 107 12.52 -1.85 -0.83
N ASP A 108 13.31 -1.60 -1.89
CA ASP A 108 13.95 -2.68 -2.64
C ASP A 108 15.42 -2.93 -2.24
N THR A 109 16.08 -1.96 -1.58
CA THR A 109 17.47 -2.10 -1.15
C THR A 109 17.54 -2.24 0.36
N TYR A 110 18.47 -3.04 0.86
CA TYR A 110 18.65 -3.32 2.28
C TYR A 110 18.72 -2.04 3.12
N SER A 111 17.92 -1.98 4.18
CA SER A 111 17.75 -0.81 5.04
C SER A 111 17.29 -1.24 6.44
N ILE A 112 17.12 -0.32 7.36
CA ILE A 112 16.58 -0.58 8.72
C ILE A 112 15.26 -1.38 8.67
N LEU A 113 14.39 -1.14 7.69
CA LEU A 113 13.16 -1.95 7.55
C LEU A 113 13.44 -3.42 7.24
N HIS A 114 14.51 -3.70 6.49
CA HIS A 114 14.94 -5.07 6.20
C HIS A 114 15.55 -5.74 7.44
N ASP A 115 16.30 -5.00 8.28
CA ASP A 115 16.78 -5.50 9.57
C ASP A 115 15.62 -5.89 10.49
N LEU A 116 14.55 -5.09 10.49
CA LEU A 116 13.34 -5.40 11.23
C LEU A 116 12.58 -6.61 10.66
N ALA A 117 12.72 -6.87 9.35
CA ALA A 117 12.08 -7.99 8.66
C ALA A 117 12.92 -9.28 8.68
N ASP A 118 14.20 -9.21 9.06
CA ASP A 118 15.11 -10.36 9.06
C ASP A 118 14.70 -11.38 10.14
N PRO A 119 14.38 -12.63 9.76
CA PRO A 119 14.00 -13.66 10.71
C PRO A 119 15.17 -14.15 11.58
N SER A 120 16.42 -13.89 11.18
CA SER A 120 17.61 -14.35 11.91
C SER A 120 17.97 -13.50 13.12
N GLU A 121 17.49 -12.24 13.18
CA GLU A 121 17.80 -11.26 14.20
C GLU A 121 17.24 -11.56 15.62
N TYR A 122 16.39 -12.59 15.75
CA TYR A 122 15.76 -12.93 17.03
C TYR A 122 16.08 -14.37 17.46
N PRO A 123 16.24 -14.64 18.77
CA PRO A 123 16.38 -16.02 19.24
C PRO A 123 15.18 -16.84 18.75
N LEU A 124 15.44 -17.95 18.06
CA LEU A 124 14.44 -18.91 17.55
C LEU A 124 13.89 -18.64 16.14
N GLY A 125 14.51 -17.77 15.34
CA GLY A 125 14.13 -17.61 13.92
C GLY A 125 12.77 -16.98 13.66
N THR A 126 12.21 -16.25 14.64
CA THR A 126 10.94 -15.56 14.49
C THR A 126 11.10 -14.12 14.02
N GLY A 127 12.30 -13.54 14.15
CA GLY A 127 12.60 -12.17 13.79
C GLY A 127 11.79 -11.13 14.58
N LYS A 128 12.04 -9.87 14.30
CA LYS A 128 11.25 -8.75 14.86
C LYS A 128 9.85 -8.66 14.24
N GLY A 129 9.61 -9.39 13.15
CA GLY A 129 8.31 -9.43 12.47
C GLY A 129 8.02 -8.18 11.65
N GLY A 130 9.05 -7.54 11.15
CA GLY A 130 8.94 -6.39 10.27
C GLY A 130 8.60 -6.75 8.84
N GLU A 131 8.39 -5.73 8.03
CA GLU A 131 8.09 -5.82 6.60
C GLU A 131 8.55 -4.55 5.88
N PHE A 132 8.74 -4.65 4.58
CA PHE A 132 9.22 -3.58 3.71
C PHE A 132 8.34 -3.38 2.47
N GLU A 133 7.12 -3.94 2.49
CA GLU A 133 6.10 -3.77 1.47
C GLU A 133 4.78 -3.35 2.12
N PHE A 134 4.19 -2.25 1.63
CA PHE A 134 3.00 -1.64 2.21
C PHE A 134 1.99 -1.30 1.12
N ILE A 135 0.75 -1.79 1.27
CA ILE A 135 -0.36 -1.44 0.39
C ILE A 135 -0.79 -0.01 0.70
N VAL A 136 -0.81 0.87 -0.29
CA VAL A 136 -1.29 2.23 -0.15
C VAL A 136 -2.81 2.23 -0.17
N CYS A 137 -3.42 2.55 0.97
CA CYS A 137 -4.87 2.51 1.14
C CYS A 137 -5.54 3.85 0.80
N ARG A 138 -4.88 4.95 1.14
CA ARG A 138 -5.39 6.31 0.91
C ARG A 138 -4.27 7.34 1.00
N VAL A 139 -4.34 8.35 0.14
CA VAL A 139 -3.46 9.52 0.15
C VAL A 139 -4.30 10.75 0.49
N THR A 140 -3.77 11.61 1.36
CA THR A 140 -4.31 12.93 1.69
C THR A 140 -3.18 13.94 1.68
N GLU A 141 -3.46 15.23 1.80
CA GLU A 141 -2.46 16.30 1.79
C GLU A 141 -1.35 16.12 2.85
N ASP A 142 -1.71 15.62 4.04
CA ASP A 142 -0.80 15.51 5.18
C ASP A 142 -0.51 14.07 5.63
N THR A 143 -1.17 13.09 5.04
CA THR A 143 -1.08 11.71 5.52
C THR A 143 -1.24 10.70 4.39
N ILE A 144 -0.37 9.71 4.35
CA ILE A 144 -0.46 8.53 3.50
C ILE A 144 -0.77 7.33 4.40
N TYR A 145 -1.93 6.72 4.20
CA TYR A 145 -2.37 5.53 4.94
C TYR A 145 -1.92 4.29 4.20
N VAL A 146 -1.23 3.43 4.91
CA VAL A 146 -0.68 2.19 4.35
C VAL A 146 -1.03 1.00 5.23
N ARG A 147 -1.06 -0.17 4.62
CA ARG A 147 -1.26 -1.45 5.30
C ARG A 147 -0.10 -2.37 5.01
N GLY A 148 0.48 -2.95 6.04
CA GLY A 148 1.52 -3.95 5.89
C GLY A 148 1.03 -5.12 5.05
N ARG A 149 1.78 -5.49 4.01
CA ARG A 149 1.38 -6.55 3.09
C ARG A 149 1.40 -7.93 3.74
N LYS A 150 2.34 -8.13 4.67
CA LYS A 150 2.52 -9.39 5.40
C LYS A 150 1.68 -9.45 6.67
N SER A 151 1.69 -8.37 7.47
CA SER A 151 1.01 -8.33 8.77
C SER A 151 -0.48 -8.02 8.66
N GLY A 152 -0.88 -7.26 7.64
CA GLY A 152 -2.23 -6.70 7.53
C GLY A 152 -2.51 -5.54 8.48
N ASN A 153 -1.52 -5.08 9.26
CA ASN A 153 -1.65 -3.97 10.19
C ASN A 153 -1.70 -2.63 9.44
N ASP A 154 -2.49 -1.71 9.96
CA ASP A 154 -2.62 -0.37 9.41
C ASP A 154 -1.56 0.56 10.02
N PHE A 155 -0.91 1.35 9.16
CA PHE A 155 0.08 2.35 9.48
C PHE A 155 -0.21 3.65 8.74
N LYS A 156 0.52 4.70 9.10
CA LYS A 156 0.44 5.98 8.41
C LYS A 156 1.81 6.64 8.32
N LEU A 157 2.05 7.31 7.20
CA LEU A 157 3.11 8.30 7.08
C LEU A 157 2.45 9.67 7.24
N SER A 158 2.86 10.43 8.24
CA SER A 158 2.38 11.80 8.48
C SER A 158 3.43 12.79 8.00
N ARG A 159 3.01 13.90 7.39
CA ARG A 159 3.94 14.93 6.93
C ARG A 159 4.76 15.45 8.10
N ALA A 160 6.07 15.38 8.01
CA ALA A 160 6.98 15.83 9.05
C ALA A 160 7.12 17.35 9.05
N ALA A 161 7.28 17.93 10.22
CA ALA A 161 7.64 19.34 10.43
C ALA A 161 9.16 19.53 10.46
N GLU A 162 9.60 20.78 10.43
CA GLU A 162 11.02 21.09 10.67
C GLU A 162 11.43 20.59 12.07
N GLY A 163 12.54 19.88 12.13
CA GLY A 163 13.03 19.32 13.40
C GLY A 163 12.27 18.08 13.89
N GLU A 164 11.40 17.46 13.11
CA GLU A 164 10.61 16.29 13.52
C GLU A 164 11.44 15.16 14.14
N ILE A 165 12.63 14.90 13.60
CA ILE A 165 13.50 13.84 14.14
C ILE A 165 13.95 14.12 15.59
N GLN A 166 14.13 15.39 15.96
CA GLN A 166 14.46 15.77 17.34
C GLN A 166 13.29 15.54 18.28
N HIS A 167 12.06 15.80 17.84
CA HIS A 167 10.84 15.48 18.58
C HIS A 167 10.70 13.98 18.78
N VAL A 168 10.88 13.20 17.73
CA VAL A 168 10.84 11.73 17.79
C VAL A 168 11.88 11.19 18.78
N ARG A 169 13.10 11.71 18.76
CA ARG A 169 14.15 11.31 19.73
C ARG A 169 13.80 11.65 21.16
N LEU A 170 13.19 12.83 21.40
CA LEU A 170 12.75 13.24 22.72
C LEU A 170 11.61 12.36 23.24
N GLU A 171 10.62 12.07 22.42
CA GLU A 171 9.51 11.18 22.75
C GLU A 171 10.02 9.78 23.15
N THR A 172 10.92 9.21 22.35
CA THR A 172 11.53 7.90 22.62
C THR A 172 12.33 7.90 23.92
N ALA A 173 13.11 8.95 24.18
CA ALA A 173 13.88 9.08 25.43
C ALA A 173 12.99 9.19 26.67
N LEU A 174 11.86 9.89 26.57
CA LEU A 174 10.89 10.02 27.67
C LEU A 174 10.18 8.69 27.96
N ASP A 175 9.89 7.91 26.94
CA ASP A 175 9.25 6.60 27.07
C ASP A 175 10.18 5.58 27.77
N ILE A 176 11.48 5.63 27.46
CA ILE A 176 12.51 4.79 28.11
C ILE A 176 12.72 5.16 29.59
N ASP A 177 12.64 6.44 29.93
CA ASP A 177 12.90 6.91 31.32
C ASP A 177 11.65 6.76 32.23
N GLY A 178 10.57 6.15 31.72
CA GLY A 178 9.41 5.78 32.55
C GLY A 178 8.64 6.96 33.13
N GLY A 179 8.55 8.07 32.39
CA GLY A 179 7.67 9.18 32.77
C GLY A 179 8.07 9.93 34.02
N LYS A 180 9.35 10.03 34.35
CA LYS A 180 9.80 10.95 35.39
C LYS A 180 9.62 12.38 34.89
N ASP A 181 8.75 13.14 35.58
CA ASP A 181 8.43 14.53 35.32
C ASP A 181 9.68 15.37 35.00
N ILE A 182 9.86 15.73 33.74
CA ILE A 182 10.86 16.72 33.34
C ILE A 182 10.24 18.09 33.56
N THR A 183 10.54 18.73 34.67
CA THR A 183 10.19 20.12 34.92
C THR A 183 11.05 21.01 34.01
N PHE A 184 10.45 21.58 32.98
CA PHE A 184 11.07 22.60 32.16
C PHE A 184 11.22 23.87 32.96
N PHE A 185 12.47 24.21 33.37
CA PHE A 185 12.79 25.53 33.88
C PHE A 185 12.81 26.52 32.72
N HIS A 186 11.76 27.35 32.60
CA HIS A 186 11.82 28.56 31.80
C HIS A 186 12.71 29.58 32.54
N THR A 187 13.82 29.94 31.90
CA THR A 187 14.59 31.13 32.20
C THR A 187 14.38 32.18 31.14
#